data_1469fca8bb0820692decdd699fac121b
#
_entry.id   1469fca8bb0820692decdd699fac121b
#
_cell.length_a   1.000
_cell.length_b   1.000
_cell.length_c   1.000
_cell.angle_alpha   90.00
_cell.angle_beta   90.00
_cell.angle_gamma   90.00
#
_symmetry.space_group_name_H-M   'P 1'
#
loop_
_entity.id
_entity.type
_entity.pdbx_description
1 polymer ?
#
loop_
_entity_poly.entity_id
_entity_poly.type
_entity_poly.pdbx_seq_one_letter_code
_entity_poly.pdbx_strand_id
1 'polypeptide(L)'
;MINKTLLKAEAEKIGVFLDETALKRLDMYAEMLVETNKTLNLTAITDADEIVYKHFIDSLTLLKCVDFKENAKVIDVGTGAGFPGVVLLIARLDLIMTLLDGTNKRLLFISNVLNALDLKANVVHMRAELAGKDESFREQFDVVTARAVANLNTLSEYCMPFVKIGGYFAPMKSTKTEEEVASAKGAIKILGGKIKEIKELNIDNCGERYVILTKKISQTPSKYPRASAQILKKPLS
;
A
#
# COMPACT_ATOMS: atom_id res chain seq x y z
N MET A 1 1.15 3.43 -23.30
CA MET A 1 0.26 2.25 -23.45
C MET A 1 0.99 1.00 -23.02
N ILE A 2 0.42 0.27 -22.08
CA ILE A 2 0.93 -1.03 -21.60
C ILE A 2 0.39 -2.18 -22.45
N ASN A 3 1.03 -3.34 -22.39
CA ASN A 3 0.51 -4.57 -22.98
C ASN A 3 -0.63 -5.14 -22.10
N LYS A 4 -1.88 -4.86 -22.46
CA LYS A 4 -3.08 -5.31 -21.70
C LYS A 4 -3.24 -6.83 -21.71
N THR A 5 -2.82 -7.51 -22.79
CA THR A 5 -2.85 -8.98 -22.85
C THR A 5 -1.87 -9.58 -21.85
N LEU A 6 -0.66 -9.02 -21.76
CA LEU A 6 0.32 -9.39 -20.74
C LEU A 6 -0.23 -9.15 -19.33
N LEU A 7 -0.73 -7.95 -19.05
CA LEU A 7 -1.29 -7.60 -17.74
C LEU A 7 -2.40 -8.57 -17.32
N LYS A 8 -3.33 -8.89 -18.23
CA LYS A 8 -4.42 -9.83 -17.97
C LYS A 8 -3.89 -11.22 -17.63
N ALA A 9 -3.00 -11.76 -18.46
CA ALA A 9 -2.41 -13.07 -18.24
C ALA A 9 -1.66 -13.18 -16.90
N GLU A 10 -0.86 -12.16 -16.56
CA GLU A 10 -0.10 -12.13 -15.30
C GLU A 10 -1.01 -11.97 -14.09
N ALA A 11 -2.08 -11.17 -14.19
CA ALA A 11 -3.08 -11.05 -13.13
C ALA A 11 -3.81 -12.38 -12.89
N GLU A 12 -4.18 -13.10 -13.94
CA GLU A 12 -4.82 -14.44 -13.85
C GLU A 12 -3.90 -15.46 -13.16
N LYS A 13 -2.58 -15.45 -13.42
CA LYS A 13 -1.61 -16.33 -12.74
C LYS A 13 -1.63 -16.18 -11.22
N ILE A 14 -1.86 -14.95 -10.73
CA ILE A 14 -1.97 -14.70 -9.29
C ILE A 14 -3.41 -14.80 -8.76
N GLY A 15 -4.37 -15.24 -9.60
CA GLY A 15 -5.76 -15.43 -9.24
C GLY A 15 -6.59 -14.15 -9.18
N VAL A 16 -6.14 -13.08 -9.84
CA VAL A 16 -6.87 -11.81 -9.95
C VAL A 16 -7.45 -11.68 -11.35
N PHE A 17 -8.78 -11.53 -11.44
CA PHE A 17 -9.48 -11.36 -12.71
C PHE A 17 -9.76 -9.88 -12.96
N LEU A 18 -9.21 -9.35 -14.06
CA LEU A 18 -9.42 -7.98 -14.51
C LEU A 18 -10.36 -7.97 -15.71
N ASP A 19 -11.46 -7.23 -15.60
CA ASP A 19 -12.36 -7.00 -16.74
C ASP A 19 -11.76 -5.96 -17.72
N GLU A 20 -12.41 -5.78 -18.87
CA GLU A 20 -11.97 -4.83 -19.89
C GLU A 20 -11.94 -3.38 -19.37
N THR A 21 -12.80 -3.03 -18.44
CA THR A 21 -12.84 -1.70 -17.82
C THR A 21 -11.63 -1.48 -16.92
N ALA A 22 -11.30 -2.46 -16.08
CA ALA A 22 -10.11 -2.41 -15.23
C ALA A 22 -8.82 -2.34 -16.07
N LEU A 23 -8.73 -3.14 -17.15
CA LEU A 23 -7.58 -3.10 -18.08
C LEU A 23 -7.44 -1.74 -18.76
N LYS A 24 -8.54 -1.12 -19.19
CA LYS A 24 -8.52 0.24 -19.77
C LYS A 24 -8.09 1.28 -18.75
N ARG A 25 -8.60 1.20 -17.52
CA ARG A 25 -8.22 2.11 -16.42
C ARG A 25 -6.73 2.01 -16.09
N LEU A 26 -6.18 0.79 -16.01
CA LEU A 26 -4.76 0.59 -15.75
C LEU A 26 -3.88 1.11 -16.89
N ASP A 27 -4.30 0.95 -18.15
CA ASP A 27 -3.60 1.50 -19.30
C ASP A 27 -3.56 3.05 -19.27
N MET A 28 -4.71 3.70 -19.05
CA MET A 28 -4.79 5.15 -18.87
C MET A 28 -3.95 5.64 -17.70
N TYR A 29 -3.98 4.92 -16.58
CA TYR A 29 -3.15 5.26 -15.42
C TYR A 29 -1.65 5.20 -15.74
N ALA A 30 -1.21 4.17 -16.48
CA ALA A 30 0.19 4.05 -16.93
C ALA A 30 0.59 5.22 -17.85
N GLU A 31 -0.26 5.61 -18.79
CA GLU A 31 -0.02 6.77 -19.67
C GLU A 31 0.14 8.06 -18.86
N MET A 32 -0.77 8.32 -17.94
CA MET A 32 -0.72 9.49 -17.06
C MET A 32 0.53 9.48 -16.16
N LEU A 33 0.91 8.30 -15.65
CA LEU A 33 2.10 8.13 -14.83
C LEU A 33 3.36 8.50 -15.61
N VAL A 34 3.56 7.93 -16.81
CA VAL A 34 4.74 8.16 -17.65
C VAL A 34 4.81 9.63 -18.07
N GLU A 35 3.68 10.23 -18.47
CA GLU A 35 3.65 11.63 -18.88
C GLU A 35 3.99 12.57 -17.72
N THR A 36 3.35 12.39 -16.58
CA THR A 36 3.58 13.23 -15.40
C THR A 36 4.99 13.01 -14.82
N ASN A 37 5.53 11.80 -14.96
CA ASN A 37 6.88 11.47 -14.46
C ASN A 37 7.98 12.29 -15.13
N LYS A 38 7.77 12.78 -16.35
CA LYS A 38 8.72 13.68 -17.06
C LYS A 38 9.02 14.97 -16.26
N THR A 39 8.10 15.37 -15.38
CA THR A 39 8.19 16.62 -14.61
C THR A 39 8.26 16.43 -13.10
N LEU A 40 7.65 15.37 -12.54
CA LEU A 40 7.48 15.20 -11.09
C LEU A 40 8.35 14.12 -10.45
N ASN A 41 9.10 13.32 -11.21
CA ASN A 41 9.90 12.20 -10.69
C ASN A 41 9.09 11.28 -9.72
N LEU A 42 7.94 10.81 -10.19
CA LEU A 42 7.02 9.98 -9.39
C LEU A 42 7.56 8.56 -9.19
N THR A 43 8.26 8.04 -10.20
CA THR A 43 8.83 6.68 -10.22
C THR A 43 10.11 6.65 -11.07
N ALA A 44 10.99 5.70 -10.75
CA ALA A 44 12.14 5.37 -11.61
C ALA A 44 11.77 4.42 -12.75
N ILE A 45 10.56 3.82 -12.71
CA ILE A 45 10.10 2.82 -13.68
C ILE A 45 9.21 3.50 -14.70
N THR A 46 9.64 3.51 -15.96
CA THR A 46 8.93 4.16 -17.08
C THR A 46 8.70 3.22 -18.27
N ASP A 47 9.35 2.06 -18.29
CA ASP A 47 9.12 1.04 -19.30
C ASP A 47 7.74 0.39 -19.10
N ALA A 48 7.02 0.15 -20.21
CA ALA A 48 5.64 -0.31 -20.17
C ALA A 48 5.47 -1.69 -19.53
N ASP A 49 6.36 -2.63 -19.84
CA ASP A 49 6.30 -3.99 -19.29
C ASP A 49 6.78 -3.99 -17.83
N GLU A 50 7.77 -3.17 -17.49
CA GLU A 50 8.17 -2.99 -16.10
C GLU A 50 7.07 -2.38 -15.23
N ILE A 51 6.26 -1.45 -15.76
CA ILE A 51 5.08 -0.90 -15.07
C ILE A 51 4.08 -2.03 -14.81
N VAL A 52 3.82 -2.90 -15.78
CA VAL A 52 2.94 -4.06 -15.60
C VAL A 52 3.44 -4.92 -14.44
N TYR A 53 4.68 -5.36 -14.46
CA TYR A 53 5.18 -6.27 -13.43
C TYR A 53 5.43 -5.60 -12.07
N LYS A 54 6.22 -4.52 -12.06
CA LYS A 54 6.77 -3.92 -10.83
C LYS A 54 5.80 -2.93 -10.15
N HIS A 55 4.75 -2.49 -10.87
CA HIS A 55 3.73 -1.63 -10.27
C HIS A 55 2.38 -2.33 -10.18
N PHE A 56 1.82 -2.82 -11.29
CA PHE A 56 0.45 -3.32 -11.28
C PHE A 56 0.35 -4.72 -10.68
N ILE A 57 1.07 -5.70 -11.22
CA ILE A 57 1.03 -7.07 -10.70
C ILE A 57 1.53 -7.12 -9.26
N ASP A 58 2.65 -6.44 -8.96
CA ASP A 58 3.13 -6.31 -7.58
C ASP A 58 2.02 -5.81 -6.63
N SER A 59 1.31 -4.73 -6.99
CA SER A 59 0.21 -4.19 -6.19
C SER A 59 -0.97 -5.17 -6.05
N LEU A 60 -1.35 -5.86 -7.14
CA LEU A 60 -2.44 -6.82 -7.17
C LEU A 60 -2.19 -8.06 -6.31
N THR A 61 -0.92 -8.42 -6.05
CA THR A 61 -0.59 -9.54 -5.15
C THR A 61 -1.20 -9.39 -3.77
N LEU A 62 -1.46 -8.15 -3.33
CA LEU A 62 -2.08 -7.92 -2.04
C LEU A 62 -3.49 -8.50 -1.95
N LEU A 63 -4.23 -8.56 -3.08
CA LEU A 63 -5.56 -9.20 -3.15
C LEU A 63 -5.49 -10.72 -2.90
N LYS A 64 -4.37 -11.35 -3.23
CA LYS A 64 -4.12 -12.78 -2.92
C LYS A 64 -3.71 -12.98 -1.46
N CYS A 65 -3.05 -11.99 -0.87
CA CYS A 65 -2.48 -12.10 0.46
C CYS A 65 -3.46 -11.77 1.57
N VAL A 66 -4.38 -10.85 1.32
CA VAL A 66 -5.33 -10.31 2.30
C VAL A 66 -6.75 -10.63 1.86
N ASP A 67 -7.54 -11.17 2.77
CA ASP A 67 -8.97 -11.35 2.58
C ASP A 67 -9.70 -10.01 2.81
N PHE A 68 -9.94 -9.28 1.71
CA PHE A 68 -10.67 -8.01 1.74
C PHE A 68 -12.16 -8.29 1.77
N LYS A 69 -12.81 -7.95 2.88
CA LYS A 69 -14.27 -7.96 2.97
C LYS A 69 -14.86 -6.95 1.98
N GLU A 70 -16.12 -7.17 1.62
CA GLU A 70 -16.87 -6.20 0.84
C GLU A 70 -16.97 -4.87 1.61
N ASN A 71 -16.79 -3.75 0.89
CA ASN A 71 -16.76 -2.40 1.45
C ASN A 71 -15.69 -2.20 2.55
N ALA A 72 -14.59 -2.98 2.52
CA ALA A 72 -13.52 -2.81 3.50
C ALA A 72 -12.92 -1.40 3.42
N LYS A 73 -12.71 -0.79 4.60
CA LYS A 73 -11.96 0.47 4.70
C LYS A 73 -10.47 0.18 4.63
N VAL A 74 -9.83 0.71 3.60
CA VAL A 74 -8.40 0.49 3.32
C VAL A 74 -7.67 1.82 3.32
N ILE A 75 -6.51 1.88 3.96
CA ILE A 75 -5.60 3.03 3.83
C ILE A 75 -4.24 2.58 3.28
N ASP A 76 -3.76 3.30 2.27
CA ASP A 76 -2.42 3.17 1.73
C ASP A 76 -1.55 4.31 2.26
N VAL A 77 -0.59 3.97 3.13
CA VAL A 77 0.23 4.94 3.86
C VAL A 77 1.53 5.20 3.12
N GLY A 78 1.73 6.46 2.74
CA GLY A 78 2.84 6.85 1.87
C GLY A 78 2.61 6.35 0.44
N THR A 79 1.39 6.56 -0.06
CA THR A 79 0.91 6.00 -1.33
C THR A 79 1.75 6.39 -2.56
N GLY A 80 2.53 7.47 -2.47
CA GLY A 80 3.42 7.91 -3.55
C GLY A 80 2.67 8.27 -4.81
N ALA A 81 2.94 7.55 -5.88
CA ALA A 81 2.20 7.68 -7.14
C ALA A 81 0.87 6.89 -7.17
N GLY A 82 0.42 6.35 -6.03
CA GLY A 82 -0.85 5.60 -5.92
C GLY A 82 -0.67 4.08 -5.84
N PHE A 83 0.50 3.60 -5.43
CA PHE A 83 0.81 2.17 -5.34
C PHE A 83 0.98 1.69 -3.90
N PRO A 84 0.22 0.67 -3.47
CA PRO A 84 -0.71 -0.16 -4.23
C PRO A 84 -2.14 0.40 -4.34
N GLY A 85 -2.51 1.46 -3.62
CA GLY A 85 -3.88 1.87 -3.34
C GLY A 85 -4.76 2.08 -4.57
N VAL A 86 -4.31 2.83 -5.59
CA VAL A 86 -5.11 3.09 -6.80
C VAL A 86 -5.31 1.80 -7.61
N VAL A 87 -4.29 0.95 -7.69
CA VAL A 87 -4.39 -0.33 -8.41
C VAL A 87 -5.41 -1.26 -7.74
N LEU A 88 -5.38 -1.34 -6.41
CA LEU A 88 -6.36 -2.11 -5.63
C LEU A 88 -7.78 -1.60 -5.87
N LEU A 89 -7.96 -0.28 -5.86
CA LEU A 89 -9.27 0.34 -6.11
C LEU A 89 -9.79 0.07 -7.52
N ILE A 90 -8.91 0.05 -8.54
CA ILE A 90 -9.30 -0.31 -9.92
C ILE A 90 -9.79 -1.76 -9.99
N ALA A 91 -9.12 -2.68 -9.30
CA ALA A 91 -9.49 -4.10 -9.31
C ALA A 91 -10.68 -4.43 -8.38
N ARG A 92 -10.94 -3.61 -7.36
CA ARG A 92 -11.97 -3.81 -6.34
C ARG A 92 -12.67 -2.47 -6.04
N LEU A 93 -13.66 -2.12 -6.87
CA LEU A 93 -14.41 -0.86 -6.80
C LEU A 93 -15.25 -0.69 -5.52
N ASP A 94 -15.48 -1.78 -4.81
CA ASP A 94 -16.19 -1.79 -3.54
C ASP A 94 -15.34 -1.29 -2.35
N LEU A 95 -14.01 -1.22 -2.49
CA LEU A 95 -13.15 -0.77 -1.40
C LEU A 95 -13.34 0.71 -1.07
N ILE A 96 -13.43 1.03 0.22
CA ILE A 96 -13.44 2.40 0.71
C ILE A 96 -11.99 2.82 0.94
N MET A 97 -11.38 3.38 -0.12
CA MET A 97 -9.95 3.64 -0.18
C MET A 97 -9.60 5.03 0.36
N THR A 98 -8.57 5.08 1.22
CA THR A 98 -7.88 6.31 1.64
C THR A 98 -6.42 6.25 1.17
N LEU A 99 -5.97 7.31 0.49
CA LEU A 99 -4.63 7.47 -0.07
C LEU A 99 -3.93 8.60 0.69
N LEU A 100 -2.99 8.24 1.56
CA LEU A 100 -2.29 9.16 2.46
C LEU A 100 -0.85 9.38 1.99
N ASP A 101 -0.43 10.62 1.80
CA ASP A 101 0.98 10.99 1.56
C ASP A 101 1.30 12.36 2.17
N GLY A 102 2.55 12.54 2.61
CA GLY A 102 3.07 13.81 3.08
C GLY A 102 3.45 14.79 1.97
N THR A 103 3.33 14.42 0.70
CA THR A 103 3.79 15.20 -0.46
C THR A 103 2.61 15.61 -1.34
N ASN A 104 2.21 16.86 -1.26
CA ASN A 104 1.03 17.37 -1.98
C ASN A 104 1.10 17.17 -3.51
N LYS A 105 2.27 17.33 -4.13
CA LYS A 105 2.43 17.14 -5.58
C LYS A 105 2.05 15.74 -6.05
N ARG A 106 2.35 14.70 -5.25
CA ARG A 106 1.97 13.32 -5.52
C ARG A 106 0.46 13.14 -5.43
N LEU A 107 -0.17 13.74 -4.43
CA LEU A 107 -1.62 13.66 -4.23
C LEU A 107 -2.41 14.42 -5.31
N LEU A 108 -1.87 15.52 -5.84
CA LEU A 108 -2.45 16.19 -7.00
C LEU A 108 -2.45 15.28 -8.24
N PHE A 109 -1.35 14.56 -8.48
CA PHE A 109 -1.30 13.55 -9.53
C PHE A 109 -2.36 12.47 -9.31
N ILE A 110 -2.45 11.90 -8.10
CA ILE A 110 -3.45 10.88 -7.76
C ILE A 110 -4.87 11.41 -7.97
N SER A 111 -5.16 12.64 -7.54
CA SER A 111 -6.49 13.25 -7.73
C SER A 111 -6.84 13.38 -9.22
N ASN A 112 -5.89 13.74 -10.06
CA ASN A 112 -6.07 13.79 -11.51
C ASN A 112 -6.34 12.39 -12.10
N VAL A 113 -5.60 11.38 -11.65
CA VAL A 113 -5.82 9.97 -12.05
C VAL A 113 -7.22 9.52 -11.64
N LEU A 114 -7.61 9.71 -10.39
CA LEU A 114 -8.94 9.31 -9.89
C LEU A 114 -10.06 9.98 -10.71
N ASN A 115 -9.94 11.27 -10.99
CA ASN A 115 -10.92 12.00 -11.81
C ASN A 115 -10.98 11.45 -13.25
N ALA A 116 -9.83 11.21 -13.90
CA ALA A 116 -9.76 10.70 -15.26
C ALA A 116 -10.34 9.28 -15.39
N LEU A 117 -10.20 8.47 -14.32
CA LEU A 117 -10.68 7.09 -14.29
C LEU A 117 -12.10 6.93 -13.73
N ASP A 118 -12.77 8.04 -13.37
CA ASP A 118 -14.06 8.05 -12.67
C ASP A 118 -14.04 7.13 -11.43
N LEU A 119 -13.07 7.35 -10.54
CA LEU A 119 -12.89 6.62 -9.29
C LEU A 119 -13.01 7.56 -8.10
N LYS A 120 -13.51 7.02 -6.98
CA LYS A 120 -13.66 7.77 -5.73
C LYS A 120 -12.75 7.18 -4.65
N ALA A 121 -11.90 8.02 -4.08
CA ALA A 121 -11.10 7.71 -2.90
C ALA A 121 -10.94 8.95 -2.02
N ASN A 122 -10.65 8.75 -0.75
CA ASN A 122 -10.27 9.82 0.16
C ASN A 122 -8.77 10.11 -0.02
N VAL A 123 -8.42 11.28 -0.54
CA VAL A 123 -7.03 11.70 -0.76
C VAL A 123 -6.63 12.64 0.37
N VAL A 124 -5.62 12.25 1.16
CA VAL A 124 -5.26 12.92 2.42
C VAL A 124 -3.81 13.41 2.39
N HIS A 125 -3.63 14.72 2.41
CA HIS A 125 -2.31 15.36 2.55
C HIS A 125 -1.98 15.53 4.03
N MET A 126 -1.29 14.55 4.59
CA MET A 126 -0.87 14.57 6.00
C MET A 126 0.33 13.65 6.22
N ARG A 127 1.17 13.96 7.20
CA ARG A 127 2.23 13.06 7.65
C ARG A 127 1.61 11.90 8.42
N ALA A 128 2.12 10.67 8.22
CA ALA A 128 1.55 9.47 8.84
C ALA A 128 1.50 9.54 10.37
N GLU A 129 2.52 10.13 11.01
CA GLU A 129 2.58 10.28 12.46
C GLU A 129 1.56 11.29 13.01
N LEU A 130 1.11 12.23 12.21
CA LEU A 130 0.05 13.16 12.57
C LEU A 130 -1.32 12.51 12.36
N ALA A 131 -1.55 11.93 11.20
CA ALA A 131 -2.80 11.21 10.88
C ALA A 131 -3.05 10.04 11.84
N GLY A 132 -2.01 9.31 12.28
CA GLY A 132 -2.14 8.21 13.24
C GLY A 132 -2.55 8.62 14.66
N LYS A 133 -2.54 9.95 14.96
CA LYS A 133 -3.07 10.53 16.20
C LYS A 133 -4.46 11.13 16.06
N ASP A 134 -4.88 11.41 14.83
CA ASP A 134 -6.19 11.96 14.51
C ASP A 134 -7.27 10.90 14.67
N GLU A 135 -8.30 11.18 15.45
CA GLU A 135 -9.40 10.25 15.77
C GLU A 135 -10.17 9.82 14.52
N SER A 136 -10.19 10.63 13.47
CA SER A 136 -10.86 10.30 12.20
C SER A 136 -10.15 9.19 11.42
N PHE A 137 -8.87 8.93 11.71
CA PHE A 137 -8.07 7.90 11.06
C PHE A 137 -7.62 6.78 12.00
N ARG A 138 -7.42 7.12 13.27
CA ARG A 138 -6.88 6.18 14.26
C ARG A 138 -7.82 5.00 14.47
N GLU A 139 -7.29 3.78 14.27
CA GLU A 139 -8.01 2.50 14.47
C GLU A 139 -9.33 2.39 13.68
N GLN A 140 -9.39 3.00 12.48
CA GLN A 140 -10.57 3.04 11.63
C GLN A 140 -10.55 2.03 10.47
N PHE A 141 -9.37 1.49 10.10
CA PHE A 141 -9.20 0.76 8.86
C PHE A 141 -9.17 -0.76 9.06
N ASP A 142 -9.86 -1.47 8.17
CA ASP A 142 -9.84 -2.93 8.10
C ASP A 142 -8.47 -3.44 7.65
N VAL A 143 -7.90 -2.76 6.65
CA VAL A 143 -6.58 -3.08 6.11
C VAL A 143 -5.77 -1.80 5.96
N VAL A 144 -4.54 -1.85 6.46
CA VAL A 144 -3.53 -0.80 6.30
C VAL A 144 -2.40 -1.38 5.47
N THR A 145 -2.07 -0.75 4.37
CA THR A 145 -0.95 -1.15 3.52
C THR A 145 0.05 -0.03 3.37
N ALA A 146 1.27 -0.39 2.99
CA ALA A 146 2.33 0.53 2.60
C ALA A 146 3.35 -0.22 1.74
N ARG A 147 3.97 0.49 0.79
CA ARG A 147 5.02 -0.05 -0.08
C ARG A 147 6.22 0.89 -0.13
N ALA A 148 7.44 0.34 0.01
CA ALA A 148 8.72 1.05 -0.15
C ALA A 148 8.89 2.32 0.73
N VAL A 149 8.33 2.35 1.95
CA VAL A 149 8.37 3.55 2.82
C VAL A 149 9.53 3.52 3.80
N ALA A 150 9.73 2.41 4.54
CA ALA A 150 10.74 2.29 5.58
C ALA A 150 10.99 0.82 5.99
N ASN A 151 11.96 0.59 6.89
CA ASN A 151 12.13 -0.69 7.55
C ASN A 151 10.90 -1.05 8.39
N LEU A 152 10.65 -2.35 8.57
CA LEU A 152 9.39 -2.87 9.15
C LEU A 152 9.08 -2.34 10.56
N ASN A 153 10.08 -2.20 11.42
CA ASN A 153 9.89 -1.65 12.77
C ASN A 153 9.42 -0.18 12.75
N THR A 154 10.07 0.66 11.95
CA THR A 154 9.70 2.06 11.72
C THR A 154 8.32 2.15 11.05
N LEU A 155 8.10 1.34 10.01
CA LEU A 155 6.85 1.31 9.27
C LEU A 155 5.68 0.87 10.14
N SER A 156 5.93 -0.09 11.05
CA SER A 156 4.91 -0.54 12.01
C SER A 156 4.44 0.60 12.91
N GLU A 157 5.32 1.49 13.38
CA GLU A 157 4.92 2.62 14.22
C GLU A 157 4.09 3.65 13.44
N TYR A 158 4.38 3.86 12.15
CA TYR A 158 3.56 4.72 11.30
C TYR A 158 2.19 4.13 10.99
N CYS A 159 2.10 2.80 10.78
CA CYS A 159 0.92 2.16 10.18
C CYS A 159 -0.02 1.49 11.18
N MET A 160 0.50 0.86 12.24
CA MET A 160 -0.33 0.15 13.23
C MET A 160 -1.38 1.00 13.93
N PRO A 161 -1.16 2.32 14.18
CA PRO A 161 -2.18 3.19 14.74
C PRO A 161 -3.46 3.33 13.91
N PHE A 162 -3.41 3.09 12.60
CA PHE A 162 -4.59 3.15 11.73
C PHE A 162 -5.44 1.88 11.75
N VAL A 163 -4.81 0.73 12.10
CA VAL A 163 -5.48 -0.58 12.03
C VAL A 163 -6.51 -0.72 13.15
N LYS A 164 -7.76 -0.98 12.82
CA LYS A 164 -8.79 -1.31 13.84
C LYS A 164 -8.51 -2.66 14.50
N ILE A 165 -9.00 -2.89 15.71
CA ILE A 165 -8.88 -4.20 16.37
C ILE A 165 -9.56 -5.27 15.49
N GLY A 166 -8.85 -6.37 15.25
CA GLY A 166 -9.27 -7.42 14.32
C GLY A 166 -8.89 -7.21 12.86
N GLY A 167 -8.46 -5.98 12.48
CA GLY A 167 -7.95 -5.65 11.16
C GLY A 167 -6.50 -6.10 10.93
N TYR A 168 -5.95 -5.75 9.77
CA TYR A 168 -4.62 -6.19 9.35
C TYR A 168 -3.76 -5.02 8.88
N PHE A 169 -2.49 -5.05 9.28
CA PHE A 169 -1.41 -4.33 8.65
C PHE A 169 -0.69 -5.27 7.68
N ALA A 170 -0.60 -4.90 6.42
CA ALA A 170 -0.08 -5.72 5.33
C ALA A 170 0.93 -4.94 4.48
N PRO A 171 2.14 -4.66 5.02
CA PRO A 171 3.20 -4.01 4.25
C PRO A 171 3.73 -4.93 3.16
N MET A 172 4.05 -4.32 2.00
CA MET A 172 4.66 -5.00 0.86
C MET A 172 6.18 -4.75 0.85
N LYS A 173 6.96 -5.82 0.73
CA LYS A 173 8.42 -5.79 0.76
C LYS A 173 8.99 -6.55 -0.44
N SER A 174 10.09 -6.03 -1.01
CA SER A 174 10.83 -6.67 -2.11
C SER A 174 11.93 -7.62 -1.64
N THR A 175 12.32 -7.51 -0.39
CA THR A 175 13.30 -8.40 0.23
C THR A 175 12.79 -8.82 1.60
N LYS A 176 13.05 -10.06 1.98
CA LYS A 176 12.85 -10.57 3.31
C LYS A 176 14.22 -10.70 3.95
N THR A 177 14.45 -9.97 5.00
CA THR A 177 15.50 -10.36 5.94
C THR A 177 14.83 -10.89 7.20
N GLU A 178 15.20 -12.09 7.62
CA GLU A 178 14.69 -12.65 8.89
C GLU A 178 15.00 -11.71 10.06
N GLU A 179 16.13 -11.02 9.96
CA GLU A 179 16.56 -10.00 10.90
C GLU A 179 15.59 -8.81 10.96
N GLU A 180 15.10 -8.32 9.82
CA GLU A 180 14.13 -7.22 9.78
C GLU A 180 12.82 -7.63 10.45
N VAL A 181 12.33 -8.83 10.18
CA VAL A 181 11.13 -9.38 10.82
C VAL A 181 11.34 -9.60 12.31
N ALA A 182 12.48 -10.17 12.70
CA ALA A 182 12.82 -10.41 14.09
C ALA A 182 12.90 -9.11 14.90
N SER A 183 13.57 -8.08 14.33
CA SER A 183 13.69 -6.76 14.97
C SER A 183 12.36 -6.03 15.12
N ALA A 184 11.39 -6.30 14.25
CA ALA A 184 10.08 -5.65 14.27
C ALA A 184 9.06 -6.33 15.20
N LYS A 185 9.32 -7.57 15.67
CA LYS A 185 8.36 -8.30 16.51
C LYS A 185 8.02 -7.56 17.80
N GLY A 186 9.02 -6.99 18.47
CA GLY A 186 8.81 -6.19 19.69
C GLY A 186 8.00 -4.93 19.40
N ALA A 187 8.35 -4.19 18.36
CA ALA A 187 7.63 -3.01 17.92
C ALA A 187 6.15 -3.32 17.63
N ILE A 188 5.89 -4.35 16.83
CA ILE A 188 4.55 -4.81 16.49
C ILE A 188 3.74 -5.17 17.73
N LYS A 189 4.34 -5.90 18.68
CA LYS A 189 3.69 -6.28 19.95
C LYS A 189 3.34 -5.05 20.78
N ILE A 190 4.25 -4.10 20.94
CA ILE A 190 4.04 -2.83 21.66
C ILE A 190 2.88 -2.03 21.04
N LEU A 191 2.74 -2.07 19.71
CA LEU A 191 1.73 -1.36 18.96
C LEU A 191 0.38 -2.09 18.87
N GLY A 192 0.24 -3.21 19.60
CA GLY A 192 -1.01 -3.98 19.67
C GLY A 192 -1.20 -4.98 18.53
N GLY A 193 -0.13 -5.37 17.84
CA GLY A 193 -0.15 -6.33 16.74
C GLY A 193 0.45 -7.68 17.07
N LYS A 194 0.16 -8.67 16.20
CA LYS A 194 0.79 -10.00 16.17
C LYS A 194 0.98 -10.40 14.71
N ILE A 195 2.20 -10.73 14.32
CA ILE A 195 2.47 -11.31 12.99
C ILE A 195 1.72 -12.63 12.91
N LYS A 196 0.82 -12.73 11.92
CA LYS A 196 0.03 -13.93 11.65
C LYS A 196 0.74 -14.83 10.65
N GLU A 197 1.24 -14.25 9.59
CA GLU A 197 1.81 -14.96 8.45
C GLU A 197 2.74 -14.05 7.66
N ILE A 198 3.73 -14.63 7.01
CA ILE A 198 4.53 -13.97 5.98
C ILE A 198 4.26 -14.72 4.69
N LYS A 199 3.60 -14.05 3.76
CA LYS A 199 3.32 -14.61 2.44
C LYS A 199 4.44 -14.24 1.50
N GLU A 200 5.04 -15.27 0.94
CA GLU A 200 6.06 -15.18 -0.09
C GLU A 200 5.42 -15.39 -1.46
N LEU A 201 5.76 -14.54 -2.40
CA LEU A 201 5.25 -14.53 -3.75
C LEU A 201 6.44 -14.37 -4.69
N ASN A 202 6.50 -15.21 -5.70
CA ASN A 202 7.43 -15.04 -6.79
C ASN A 202 6.67 -14.50 -7.99
N ILE A 203 7.06 -13.31 -8.46
CA ILE A 203 6.43 -12.63 -9.60
C ILE A 203 7.42 -12.63 -10.74
N ASP A 204 6.99 -13.12 -11.89
CA ASP A 204 7.80 -13.09 -13.11
C ASP A 204 8.34 -11.67 -13.34
N ASN A 205 9.61 -11.55 -13.71
CA ASN A 205 10.31 -10.27 -13.94
C ASN A 205 10.33 -9.26 -12.76
N CYS A 206 9.81 -9.64 -11.60
CA CYS A 206 9.87 -8.84 -10.37
C CYS A 206 10.69 -9.48 -9.26
N GLY A 207 10.87 -10.82 -9.33
CA GLY A 207 11.48 -11.59 -8.28
C GLY A 207 10.60 -11.77 -7.05
N GLU A 208 11.22 -12.08 -5.95
CA GLU A 208 10.53 -12.35 -4.67
C GLU A 208 9.85 -11.11 -4.11
N ARG A 209 8.65 -11.32 -3.59
CA ARG A 209 7.84 -10.33 -2.89
C ARG A 209 7.30 -10.92 -1.60
N TYR A 210 7.18 -10.09 -0.59
CA TYR A 210 6.73 -10.51 0.73
C TYR A 210 5.62 -9.59 1.21
N VAL A 211 4.55 -10.19 1.72
CA VAL A 211 3.50 -9.48 2.46
C VAL A 211 3.51 -10.00 3.90
N ILE A 212 3.80 -9.11 4.86
CA ILE A 212 3.88 -9.46 6.27
C ILE A 212 2.52 -9.19 6.91
N LEU A 213 1.68 -10.21 6.98
CA LEU A 213 0.33 -10.08 7.52
C LEU A 213 0.36 -9.99 9.05
N THR A 214 0.11 -8.80 9.57
CA THR A 214 0.08 -8.51 11.00
C THR A 214 -1.35 -8.21 11.45
N LYS A 215 -1.90 -9.02 12.34
CA LYS A 215 -3.24 -8.82 12.92
C LYS A 215 -3.18 -7.85 14.09
N LYS A 216 -4.10 -6.88 14.14
CA LYS A 216 -4.31 -6.02 15.31
C LYS A 216 -5.09 -6.79 16.36
N ILE A 217 -4.52 -6.94 17.55
CA ILE A 217 -5.10 -7.72 18.65
C ILE A 217 -5.49 -6.87 19.86
N SER A 218 -4.93 -5.66 19.97
CA SER A 218 -5.25 -4.70 21.02
C SER A 218 -5.04 -3.27 20.54
N GLN A 219 -5.53 -2.28 21.27
CA GLN A 219 -5.34 -0.86 20.95
C GLN A 219 -3.85 -0.50 20.97
N THR A 220 -3.46 0.38 20.04
CA THR A 220 -2.15 1.02 20.08
C THR A 220 -2.13 2.05 21.22
N PRO A 221 -1.15 1.99 22.14
CA PRO A 221 -1.07 2.97 23.22
C PRO A 221 -1.04 4.41 22.69
N SER A 222 -1.72 5.34 23.38
CA SER A 222 -1.94 6.72 22.92
C SER A 222 -0.66 7.53 22.67
N LYS A 223 0.46 7.16 23.32
CA LYS A 223 1.77 7.77 23.08
C LYS A 223 2.33 7.49 21.68
N TYR A 224 1.80 6.51 20.96
CA TYR A 224 2.19 6.17 19.58
C TYR A 224 1.14 6.64 18.56
N PRO A 225 1.57 7.03 17.35
CA PRO A 225 2.96 7.13 16.91
C PRO A 225 3.68 8.30 17.57
N ARG A 226 5.00 8.17 17.76
CA ARG A 226 5.87 9.27 18.20
C ARG A 226 6.09 10.25 17.04
N ALA A 227 6.72 11.40 17.33
CA ALA A 227 7.17 12.31 16.27
C ALA A 227 8.19 11.61 15.34
N SER A 228 8.13 11.89 14.04
CA SER A 228 8.95 11.23 13.01
C SER A 228 10.46 11.25 13.34
N ALA A 229 10.98 12.38 13.85
CA ALA A 229 12.38 12.48 14.25
C ALA A 229 12.76 11.49 15.37
N GLN A 230 11.85 11.19 16.30
CA GLN A 230 12.07 10.21 17.36
C GLN A 230 12.01 8.78 16.81
N ILE A 231 11.05 8.51 15.91
CA ILE A 231 10.90 7.20 15.27
C ILE A 231 12.18 6.85 14.48
N LEU A 232 12.68 7.78 13.67
CA LEU A 232 13.86 7.58 12.84
C LEU A 232 15.15 7.46 13.66
N LYS A 233 15.28 8.27 14.74
CA LYS A 233 16.48 8.25 15.61
C LYS A 233 16.55 6.98 16.47
N LYS A 234 15.41 6.48 16.93
CA LYS A 234 15.33 5.30 17.82
C LYS A 234 14.08 4.51 17.48
N PRO A 235 14.10 3.71 16.40
CA PRO A 235 13.00 2.80 16.06
C PRO A 235 12.65 1.88 17.22
N LEU A 236 11.40 1.48 17.32
CA LEU A 236 10.96 0.45 18.26
C LEU A 236 11.58 -0.90 17.88
N SER A 237 11.89 -1.71 18.87
CA SER A 237 12.45 -3.07 18.71
C SER A 237 11.71 -4.06 19.61
#